data_fe8e82133c17fe6ce61948645ab84702
#
_entry.id   fe8e82133c17fe6ce61948645ab84702
#
_cell.length_a   1.000
_cell.length_b   1.000
_cell.length_c   1.000
_cell.angle_alpha   90.00
_cell.angle_beta   90.00
_cell.angle_gamma   90.00
#
_symmetry.space_group_name_H-M   'P 1'
#
loop_
_entity.id
_entity.type
_entity.pdbx_description
1 polymer ?
#
loop_
_entity_poly.entity_id
_entity_poly.type
_entity_poly.pdbx_seq_one_letter_code
_entity_poly.pdbx_strand_id
1 'polypeptide(L)'
;MKEQENSRGEQLRKALSYTKKNGYDRVDRAELEQLIDLNVVCTVGSADTGMALNGAAEARSTVVEAHIQIDTGMGFGGFLADEPEKILSVYRNLPNVAVSGICTQLHARKKGGEDLAARLGQFHRVVEAIRAAGFETGVVHAAGSYALLHCADARLDGVRAGSALLGRCRRVHGDGLYRVGYGEVGIEETRWLPKGHTVGSARPVVLRRPTRVAVLPVGYQNGFGVARAQGSGLGALLRRWLAARRRTVRVNGQRARILGAIGAIETVVDVTDLKCSAGDPAVFDIDPLYARGFVREYR
;
A
#
# COMPACT_ATOMS: atom_id res chain seq x y z
N MET A 1 -30.14 4.76 -3.94
CA MET A 1 -29.22 4.45 -2.82
C MET A 1 -27.98 3.72 -3.26
N LYS A 2 -28.03 2.54 -3.89
CA LYS A 2 -26.82 1.79 -4.35
C LYS A 2 -25.96 2.53 -5.38
N GLU A 3 -26.51 3.33 -6.27
CA GLU A 3 -25.73 4.12 -7.25
C GLU A 3 -25.01 5.31 -6.60
N GLN A 4 -25.58 5.93 -5.60
CA GLN A 4 -24.92 7.01 -4.83
C GLN A 4 -23.79 6.49 -3.94
N GLU A 5 -23.94 5.30 -3.34
CA GLU A 5 -22.87 4.66 -2.57
C GLU A 5 -21.69 4.23 -3.46
N ASN A 6 -21.98 3.76 -4.68
CA ASN A 6 -20.94 3.39 -5.64
C ASN A 6 -20.18 4.61 -6.17
N SER A 7 -20.88 5.73 -6.43
CA SER A 7 -20.29 7.01 -6.83
C SER A 7 -19.39 7.59 -5.73
N ARG A 8 -19.81 7.56 -4.46
CA ARG A 8 -19.03 8.05 -3.32
C ARG A 8 -17.80 7.19 -3.05
N GLY A 9 -17.91 5.86 -3.21
CA GLY A 9 -16.78 4.94 -3.10
C GLY A 9 -15.75 5.12 -4.22
N GLU A 10 -16.18 5.46 -5.42
CA GLU A 10 -15.31 5.72 -6.57
C GLU A 10 -14.62 7.08 -6.47
N GLN A 11 -15.31 8.09 -5.96
CA GLN A 11 -14.76 9.41 -5.65
C GLN A 11 -13.71 9.34 -4.53
N LEU A 12 -13.98 8.60 -3.44
CA LEU A 12 -13.01 8.33 -2.38
C LEU A 12 -11.78 7.56 -2.89
N ARG A 13 -11.97 6.62 -3.81
CA ARG A 13 -10.83 5.91 -4.45
C ARG A 13 -10.00 6.84 -5.34
N LYS A 14 -10.62 7.76 -6.06
CA LYS A 14 -9.91 8.80 -6.82
C LYS A 14 -9.12 9.71 -5.87
N ALA A 15 -9.72 10.23 -4.81
CA ALA A 15 -9.04 11.06 -3.82
C ALA A 15 -7.86 10.33 -3.15
N LEU A 16 -8.05 9.07 -2.72
CA LEU A 16 -6.98 8.25 -2.14
C LEU A 16 -5.88 7.86 -3.14
N SER A 17 -6.20 7.71 -4.44
CA SER A 17 -5.20 7.45 -5.46
C SER A 17 -4.37 8.70 -5.79
N TYR A 18 -4.96 9.85 -5.61
CA TYR A 18 -4.38 11.16 -5.89
C TYR A 18 -3.31 11.54 -4.86
N THR A 19 -3.61 11.40 -3.59
CA THR A 19 -2.63 11.61 -2.50
C THR A 19 -1.41 10.69 -2.60
N LYS A 20 -1.49 9.57 -3.30
CA LYS A 20 -0.36 8.66 -3.57
C LYS A 20 0.50 9.04 -4.77
N LYS A 21 -0.03 9.76 -5.76
CA LYS A 21 0.67 10.01 -7.04
C LYS A 21 1.64 11.17 -6.98
N ASN A 22 1.35 12.21 -6.23
CA ASN A 22 2.00 13.51 -6.42
C ASN A 22 3.01 13.90 -5.34
N GLY A 23 3.24 13.05 -4.34
CA GLY A 23 4.07 13.45 -3.18
C GLY A 23 3.43 14.65 -2.46
N TYR A 24 3.68 14.77 -1.20
CA TYR A 24 3.03 15.77 -0.33
C TYR A 24 3.38 17.23 -0.64
N ASP A 25 4.30 17.50 -1.59
CA ASP A 25 4.89 18.81 -1.81
C ASP A 25 4.42 19.58 -3.06
N ARG A 26 3.58 18.99 -3.89
CA ARG A 26 2.98 19.66 -5.05
C ARG A 26 1.50 19.34 -5.13
N VAL A 27 0.70 20.17 -4.45
CA VAL A 27 -0.74 20.11 -4.61
C VAL A 27 -1.11 21.10 -5.70
N ASP A 28 -1.57 20.62 -6.83
CA ASP A 28 -2.17 21.44 -7.87
C ASP A 28 -3.45 22.07 -7.30
N ARG A 29 -3.67 23.35 -7.60
CA ARG A 29 -4.85 24.09 -7.13
C ARG A 29 -6.16 23.40 -7.53
N ALA A 30 -6.25 22.87 -8.73
CA ALA A 30 -7.42 22.13 -9.21
C ALA A 30 -7.69 20.85 -8.40
N GLU A 31 -6.64 20.22 -7.89
CA GLU A 31 -6.73 19.05 -7.03
C GLU A 31 -7.24 19.40 -5.62
N LEU A 32 -6.73 20.50 -5.05
CA LEU A 32 -7.24 21.00 -3.77
C LEU A 32 -8.72 21.33 -3.85
N GLU A 33 -9.12 21.96 -4.92
CA GLU A 33 -10.51 22.31 -5.17
C GLU A 33 -11.41 21.07 -5.19
N GLN A 34 -10.99 20.01 -5.87
CA GLN A 34 -11.72 18.73 -5.89
C GLN A 34 -11.77 18.06 -4.49
N LEU A 35 -10.68 18.11 -3.73
CA LEU A 35 -10.64 17.55 -2.37
C LEU A 35 -11.61 18.30 -1.44
N ILE A 36 -11.68 19.63 -1.57
CA ILE A 36 -12.61 20.45 -0.81
C ILE A 36 -14.06 20.11 -1.18
N ASP A 37 -14.38 20.04 -2.48
CA ASP A 37 -15.72 19.70 -2.97
C ASP A 37 -16.17 18.29 -2.50
N LEU A 38 -15.22 17.39 -2.26
CA LEU A 38 -15.47 16.04 -1.76
C LEU A 38 -15.46 15.95 -0.22
N ASN A 39 -15.27 17.06 0.50
CA ASN A 39 -15.12 17.09 1.96
C ASN A 39 -14.04 16.11 2.46
N VAL A 40 -12.89 16.05 1.77
CA VAL A 40 -11.79 15.21 2.17
C VAL A 40 -10.95 15.92 3.23
N VAL A 41 -10.73 15.26 4.37
CA VAL A 41 -9.77 15.73 5.37
C VAL A 41 -8.36 15.69 4.77
N CYS A 42 -7.77 16.88 4.57
CA CYS A 42 -6.48 17.02 3.92
C CYS A 42 -5.32 16.79 4.91
N THR A 43 -4.11 16.53 4.39
CA THR A 43 -2.91 16.48 5.21
C THR A 43 -2.03 17.67 4.90
N VAL A 44 -1.67 18.45 5.95
CA VAL A 44 -0.77 19.60 5.88
C VAL A 44 0.57 19.19 6.46
N GLY A 45 1.60 19.12 5.61
CA GLY A 45 2.95 18.73 5.99
C GLY A 45 3.99 19.84 5.81
N SER A 46 3.59 21.01 5.28
CA SER A 46 4.43 22.20 5.11
C SER A 46 3.61 23.47 5.17
N ALA A 47 4.26 24.59 5.42
CA ALA A 47 3.61 25.90 5.39
C ALA A 47 3.00 26.20 4.00
N ASP A 48 3.71 25.85 2.93
CA ASP A 48 3.23 26.06 1.55
C ASP A 48 1.94 25.28 1.26
N THR A 49 1.89 24.01 1.66
CA THR A 49 0.68 23.19 1.53
C THR A 49 -0.46 23.78 2.35
N GLY A 50 -0.19 24.22 3.56
CA GLY A 50 -1.19 24.87 4.43
C GLY A 50 -1.73 26.15 3.82
N MET A 51 -0.87 27.04 3.32
CA MET A 51 -1.27 28.29 2.66
C MET A 51 -2.07 28.03 1.39
N ALA A 52 -1.65 27.06 0.57
CA ALA A 52 -2.39 26.70 -0.63
C ALA A 52 -3.80 26.16 -0.31
N LEU A 53 -3.92 25.32 0.72
CA LEU A 53 -5.20 24.79 1.19
C LEU A 53 -6.09 25.92 1.73
N ASN A 54 -5.54 26.80 2.56
CA ASN A 54 -6.24 27.95 3.11
C ASN A 54 -6.77 28.87 2.01
N GLY A 55 -5.95 29.22 1.03
CA GLY A 55 -6.37 30.06 -0.10
C GLY A 55 -7.42 29.41 -0.99
N ALA A 56 -7.36 28.10 -1.19
CA ALA A 56 -8.39 27.36 -1.92
C ALA A 56 -9.73 27.32 -1.15
N ALA A 57 -9.68 27.17 0.18
CA ALA A 57 -10.84 27.18 1.04
C ALA A 57 -11.46 28.59 1.11
N GLU A 58 -10.65 29.64 1.23
CA GLU A 58 -11.06 31.04 1.22
C GLU A 58 -11.80 31.40 -0.08
N ALA A 59 -11.23 31.02 -1.23
CA ALA A 59 -11.86 31.25 -2.53
C ALA A 59 -13.25 30.58 -2.68
N ARG A 60 -13.54 29.57 -1.85
CA ARG A 60 -14.85 28.89 -1.76
C ARG A 60 -15.71 29.33 -0.58
N SER A 61 -15.24 30.32 0.18
CA SER A 61 -15.91 30.79 1.40
C SER A 61 -16.25 29.63 2.36
N THR A 62 -15.31 28.69 2.53
CA THR A 62 -15.47 27.52 3.38
C THR A 62 -14.30 27.32 4.33
N VAL A 63 -14.49 26.47 5.32
CA VAL A 63 -13.41 25.99 6.20
C VAL A 63 -13.22 24.51 5.93
N VAL A 64 -11.96 24.08 5.76
CA VAL A 64 -11.60 22.71 5.46
C VAL A 64 -10.92 22.04 6.64
N GLU A 65 -11.24 20.79 6.88
CA GLU A 65 -10.57 20.00 7.89
C GLU A 65 -9.21 19.50 7.39
N ALA A 66 -8.22 19.55 8.27
CA ALA A 66 -6.90 19.02 7.95
C ALA A 66 -6.24 18.35 9.16
N HIS A 67 -5.41 17.35 8.86
CA HIS A 67 -4.47 16.77 9.82
C HIS A 67 -3.07 17.31 9.57
N ILE A 68 -2.40 17.75 10.62
CA ILE A 68 -0.98 18.15 10.54
C ILE A 68 -0.11 16.90 10.53
N GLN A 69 0.78 16.78 9.56
CA GLN A 69 1.76 15.69 9.51
C GLN A 69 3.09 16.14 10.09
N ILE A 70 3.62 15.31 11.00
CA ILE A 70 4.94 15.48 11.61
C ILE A 70 5.89 14.43 11.04
N ASP A 71 7.05 14.86 10.58
CA ASP A 71 8.12 13.94 10.19
C ASP A 71 8.98 13.59 11.41
N THR A 72 8.89 12.36 11.82
CA THR A 72 9.74 11.77 12.89
C THR A 72 10.87 10.92 12.32
N GLY A 73 11.26 11.16 11.06
CA GLY A 73 12.45 10.57 10.43
C GLY A 73 12.18 9.60 9.28
N MET A 74 11.06 9.73 8.56
CA MET A 74 10.84 9.03 7.29
C MET A 74 11.26 9.86 6.06
N GLY A 75 11.22 11.18 6.14
CA GLY A 75 11.53 12.08 5.04
C GLY A 75 10.50 12.06 3.92
N PHE A 76 9.24 11.70 4.21
CA PHE A 76 8.14 11.68 3.24
C PHE A 76 7.19 12.88 3.38
N GLY A 77 7.76 14.04 3.71
CA GLY A 77 6.99 15.23 4.02
C GLY A 77 6.54 15.28 5.48
N GLY A 78 6.02 16.41 5.90
CA GLY A 78 5.68 16.70 7.29
C GLY A 78 6.59 17.77 7.89
N PHE A 79 6.05 18.50 8.86
CA PHE A 79 6.86 19.42 9.66
C PHE A 79 7.88 18.65 10.48
N LEU A 80 9.09 19.17 10.61
CA LEU A 80 10.09 18.58 11.49
C LEU A 80 9.65 18.74 12.96
N ALA A 81 9.92 17.71 13.77
CA ALA A 81 9.50 17.68 15.17
C ALA A 81 10.22 18.73 16.04
N ASP A 82 11.34 19.27 15.57
CA ASP A 82 12.13 20.32 16.22
C ASP A 82 11.80 21.74 15.72
N GLU A 83 10.77 21.90 14.89
CA GLU A 83 10.30 23.21 14.39
C GLU A 83 8.87 23.56 14.89
N PRO A 84 8.61 23.63 16.21
CA PRO A 84 7.26 23.81 16.76
C PRO A 84 6.59 25.10 16.30
N GLU A 85 7.33 26.17 16.09
CA GLU A 85 6.78 27.46 15.66
C GLU A 85 6.18 27.39 14.24
N LYS A 86 6.78 26.60 13.35
CA LYS A 86 6.18 26.37 12.01
C LYS A 86 4.86 25.61 12.11
N ILE A 87 4.78 24.64 13.02
CA ILE A 87 3.55 23.88 13.27
C ILE A 87 2.48 24.79 13.86
N LEU A 88 2.84 25.60 14.87
CA LEU A 88 1.91 26.52 15.51
C LEU A 88 1.42 27.64 14.57
N SER A 89 2.22 27.99 13.55
CA SER A 89 1.81 28.96 12.54
C SER A 89 0.61 28.50 11.72
N VAL A 90 0.40 27.20 11.56
CA VAL A 90 -0.79 26.64 10.87
C VAL A 90 -2.05 27.03 11.65
N TYR A 91 -2.03 26.86 12.97
CA TYR A 91 -3.18 27.21 13.83
C TYR A 91 -3.45 28.71 13.88
N ARG A 92 -2.38 29.53 13.90
CA ARG A 92 -2.50 31.00 14.09
C ARG A 92 -2.86 31.75 12.81
N ASN A 93 -2.36 31.25 11.65
CA ASN A 93 -2.33 32.04 10.43
C ASN A 93 -3.22 31.51 9.30
N LEU A 94 -3.86 30.36 9.48
CA LEU A 94 -4.68 29.71 8.44
C LEU A 94 -6.13 29.60 8.89
N PRO A 95 -6.91 30.69 8.87
CA PRO A 95 -8.25 30.74 9.44
C PRO A 95 -9.28 29.85 8.73
N ASN A 96 -9.02 29.48 7.46
CA ASN A 96 -9.90 28.61 6.70
C ASN A 96 -9.45 27.13 6.74
N VAL A 97 -8.51 26.78 7.65
CA VAL A 97 -8.07 25.41 7.90
C VAL A 97 -8.37 25.05 9.35
N ALA A 98 -9.32 24.16 9.56
CA ALA A 98 -9.62 23.61 10.87
C ALA A 98 -8.75 22.38 11.11
N VAL A 99 -7.85 22.45 12.08
CA VAL A 99 -7.02 21.28 12.43
C VAL A 99 -7.85 20.30 13.23
N SER A 100 -8.25 19.19 12.62
CA SER A 100 -9.05 18.11 13.23
C SER A 100 -8.21 16.91 13.66
N GLY A 101 -6.90 16.91 13.38
CA GLY A 101 -6.00 15.85 13.80
C GLY A 101 -4.53 16.17 13.59
N ILE A 102 -3.69 15.32 14.19
CA ILE A 102 -2.24 15.36 14.02
C ILE A 102 -1.70 13.95 13.85
N CYS A 103 -0.76 13.77 12.94
CA CYS A 103 -0.23 12.46 12.63
C CYS A 103 1.26 12.43 12.38
N THR A 104 1.82 11.25 12.56
CA THR A 104 3.16 10.88 12.06
C THR A 104 3.13 9.49 11.45
N GLN A 105 4.15 9.15 10.68
CA GLN A 105 4.34 7.81 10.16
C GLN A 105 5.53 7.14 10.85
N LEU A 106 5.25 6.18 11.71
CA LEU A 106 6.28 5.43 12.39
C LEU A 106 6.87 4.34 11.48
N HIS A 107 8.19 4.30 11.39
CA HIS A 107 8.94 3.30 10.65
C HIS A 107 10.03 2.68 11.53
N ALA A 108 10.04 1.35 11.61
CA ALA A 108 11.10 0.64 12.31
C ALA A 108 12.31 0.41 11.39
N ARG A 109 13.45 1.01 11.71
CA ARG A 109 14.72 0.77 11.02
C ARG A 109 15.41 -0.49 11.53
N LYS A 110 15.36 -0.74 12.84
CA LYS A 110 16.02 -1.86 13.52
C LYS A 110 15.07 -3.02 13.72
N LYS A 111 15.62 -4.23 13.77
CA LYS A 111 14.90 -5.40 14.23
C LYS A 111 14.60 -5.19 15.73
N GLY A 112 13.32 -5.38 16.11
CA GLY A 112 12.89 -5.19 17.50
C GLY A 112 12.15 -3.88 17.77
N GLY A 113 12.24 -2.90 16.85
CA GLY A 113 11.45 -1.66 16.97
C GLY A 113 11.96 -0.67 18.02
N GLU A 114 13.19 -0.82 18.50
CA GLU A 114 13.80 0.07 19.51
C GLU A 114 13.72 1.56 19.13
N ASP A 115 13.77 1.85 17.82
CA ASP A 115 13.65 3.22 17.29
C ASP A 115 12.19 3.72 17.21
N LEU A 116 11.19 2.84 17.38
CA LEU A 116 9.77 3.25 17.39
C LEU A 116 9.44 4.07 18.63
N ALA A 117 9.89 3.64 19.81
CA ALA A 117 9.64 4.36 21.06
C ALA A 117 10.27 5.76 21.05
N ALA A 118 11.50 5.89 20.54
CA ALA A 118 12.16 7.19 20.40
C ALA A 118 11.40 8.15 19.48
N ARG A 119 10.93 7.67 18.31
CA ARG A 119 10.14 8.45 17.36
C ARG A 119 8.76 8.79 17.90
N LEU A 120 8.12 7.86 18.58
CA LEU A 120 6.87 8.11 19.27
C LEU A 120 7.04 9.20 20.33
N GLY A 121 8.11 9.14 21.11
CA GLY A 121 8.45 10.18 22.10
C GLY A 121 8.71 11.55 21.45
N GLN A 122 9.32 11.61 20.26
CA GLN A 122 9.43 12.88 19.52
C GLN A 122 8.03 13.42 19.13
N PHE A 123 7.17 12.55 18.63
CA PHE A 123 5.81 12.92 18.25
C PHE A 123 5.00 13.42 19.45
N HIS A 124 5.09 12.73 20.59
CA HIS A 124 4.42 13.16 21.84
C HIS A 124 4.87 14.54 22.29
N ARG A 125 6.16 14.88 22.22
CA ARG A 125 6.64 16.22 22.58
C ARG A 125 6.03 17.31 21.70
N VAL A 126 5.81 17.05 20.40
CA VAL A 126 5.12 18.00 19.51
C VAL A 126 3.65 18.16 19.90
N VAL A 127 2.96 17.04 20.18
CA VAL A 127 1.56 17.08 20.63
C VAL A 127 1.42 17.88 21.92
N GLU A 128 2.30 17.65 22.89
CA GLU A 128 2.32 18.39 24.15
C GLU A 128 2.64 19.87 23.98
N ALA A 129 3.58 20.22 23.08
CA ALA A 129 3.90 21.62 22.78
C ALA A 129 2.71 22.37 22.16
N ILE A 130 1.94 21.74 21.28
CA ILE A 130 0.71 22.31 20.72
C ILE A 130 -0.33 22.54 21.79
N ARG A 131 -0.57 21.56 22.66
CA ARG A 131 -1.50 21.67 23.79
C ARG A 131 -1.10 22.76 24.79
N ALA A 132 0.20 22.84 25.11
CA ALA A 132 0.73 23.87 25.98
C ALA A 132 0.60 25.28 25.39
N ALA A 133 0.58 25.41 24.06
CA ALA A 133 0.28 26.66 23.37
C ALA A 133 -1.21 27.01 23.31
N GLY A 134 -2.10 26.20 23.91
CA GLY A 134 -3.53 26.42 24.00
C GLY A 134 -4.33 25.97 22.79
N PHE A 135 -3.76 25.12 21.92
CA PHE A 135 -4.44 24.59 20.74
C PHE A 135 -4.90 23.15 20.92
N GLU A 136 -6.03 22.83 20.31
CA GLU A 136 -6.55 21.46 20.23
C GLU A 136 -5.82 20.67 19.15
N THR A 137 -5.48 19.44 19.45
CA THR A 137 -4.78 18.54 18.50
C THR A 137 -5.73 17.70 17.66
N GLY A 138 -6.99 17.58 18.06
CA GLY A 138 -7.93 16.64 17.47
C GLY A 138 -7.45 15.19 17.60
N VAL A 139 -7.72 14.38 16.59
CA VAL A 139 -7.34 12.96 16.56
C VAL A 139 -5.84 12.77 16.39
N VAL A 140 -5.20 12.18 17.38
CA VAL A 140 -3.75 11.90 17.36
C VAL A 140 -3.50 10.48 16.87
N HIS A 141 -2.77 10.30 15.77
CA HIS A 141 -2.55 8.97 15.21
C HIS A 141 -1.14 8.80 14.62
N ALA A 142 -0.51 7.64 14.93
CA ALA A 142 0.87 7.38 14.56
C ALA A 142 1.07 5.99 13.91
N ALA A 143 0.26 5.00 14.32
CA ALA A 143 0.50 3.61 13.93
C ALA A 143 0.06 3.31 12.51
N GLY A 144 1.00 2.87 11.68
CA GLY A 144 0.73 2.06 10.50
C GLY A 144 0.67 0.57 10.87
N SER A 145 0.46 -0.31 9.90
CA SER A 145 0.30 -1.75 10.13
C SER A 145 1.40 -2.40 10.98
N TYR A 146 2.66 -2.00 10.80
CA TYR A 146 3.76 -2.55 11.59
C TYR A 146 3.70 -2.09 13.05
N ALA A 147 3.55 -0.79 13.29
CA ALA A 147 3.48 -0.25 14.64
C ALA A 147 2.23 -0.73 15.39
N LEU A 148 1.10 -0.86 14.71
CA LEU A 148 -0.13 -1.44 15.26
C LEU A 148 0.10 -2.81 15.91
N LEU A 149 0.91 -3.66 15.27
CA LEU A 149 1.16 -5.03 15.71
C LEU A 149 2.31 -5.16 16.71
N HIS A 150 3.25 -4.21 16.72
CA HIS A 150 4.50 -4.33 17.48
C HIS A 150 4.72 -3.25 18.55
N CYS A 151 3.86 -2.22 18.62
CA CYS A 151 3.98 -1.11 19.55
C CYS A 151 2.59 -0.69 20.04
N ALA A 152 2.17 -1.21 21.19
CA ALA A 152 0.84 -0.92 21.74
C ALA A 152 0.63 0.57 21.98
N ASP A 153 1.65 1.26 22.47
CA ASP A 153 1.61 2.69 22.81
C ASP A 153 1.45 3.59 21.58
N ALA A 154 1.74 3.08 20.37
CA ALA A 154 1.56 3.85 19.13
C ALA A 154 0.12 3.86 18.60
N ARG A 155 -0.80 3.13 19.22
CA ARG A 155 -2.20 3.04 18.76
C ARG A 155 -2.95 4.34 18.91
N LEU A 156 -2.66 5.09 19.98
CA LEU A 156 -3.24 6.41 20.28
C LEU A 156 -4.76 6.45 20.03
N ASP A 157 -5.27 7.56 19.44
CA ASP A 157 -6.70 7.70 19.13
C ASP A 157 -7.12 6.97 17.86
N GLY A 158 -6.15 6.65 16.98
CA GLY A 158 -6.44 6.00 15.71
C GLY A 158 -5.26 5.30 15.07
N VAL A 159 -5.56 4.35 14.16
CA VAL A 159 -4.56 3.58 13.42
C VAL A 159 -4.84 3.59 11.93
N ARG A 160 -3.77 3.55 11.12
CA ARG A 160 -3.83 3.49 9.66
C ARG A 160 -3.38 2.14 9.16
N ALA A 161 -4.23 1.14 9.34
CA ALA A 161 -3.95 -0.22 8.93
C ALA A 161 -4.16 -0.41 7.42
N GLY A 162 -3.16 -0.90 6.71
CA GLY A 162 -3.23 -1.28 5.30
C GLY A 162 -2.84 -2.75 5.13
N SER A 163 -1.52 -3.04 5.15
CA SER A 163 -1.02 -4.40 4.97
C SER A 163 -1.44 -5.38 6.07
N ALA A 164 -1.77 -4.90 7.27
CA ALA A 164 -2.32 -5.74 8.33
C ALA A 164 -3.73 -6.24 7.99
N LEU A 165 -4.61 -5.37 7.48
CA LEU A 165 -5.96 -5.75 7.04
C LEU A 165 -5.94 -6.79 5.92
N LEU A 166 -4.90 -6.74 5.07
CA LEU A 166 -4.72 -7.69 3.98
C LEU A 166 -3.98 -8.97 4.41
N GLY A 167 -3.64 -9.13 5.70
CA GLY A 167 -2.82 -10.23 6.18
C GLY A 167 -1.43 -10.27 5.53
N ARG A 168 -0.93 -9.12 5.03
CA ARG A 168 0.32 -8.99 4.28
C ARG A 168 1.38 -8.18 5.03
N CYS A 169 1.17 -7.97 6.32
CA CYS A 169 2.15 -7.35 7.18
C CYS A 169 3.32 -8.32 7.44
N ARG A 170 4.53 -7.77 7.44
CA ARG A 170 5.74 -8.59 7.57
C ARG A 170 5.90 -9.09 9.00
N ARG A 171 6.03 -10.41 9.16
CA ARG A 171 6.46 -11.13 10.37
C ARG A 171 5.53 -11.04 11.58
N VAL A 172 4.32 -11.44 11.38
CA VAL A 172 3.52 -11.87 12.51
C VAL A 172 3.24 -13.36 12.29
N HIS A 173 4.03 -14.20 12.93
CA HIS A 173 3.69 -15.62 13.06
C HIS A 173 2.84 -15.75 14.32
N GLY A 174 1.63 -16.23 14.17
CA GLY A 174 0.72 -16.53 15.28
C GLY A 174 -0.37 -15.48 15.57
N ASP A 175 -0.44 -14.36 14.86
CA ASP A 175 -1.40 -13.28 15.17
C ASP A 175 -2.78 -13.47 14.53
N GLY A 176 -3.06 -14.62 13.95
CA GLY A 176 -4.36 -14.90 13.35
C GLY A 176 -4.65 -14.15 12.05
N LEU A 177 -3.64 -13.48 11.46
CA LEU A 177 -3.81 -12.76 10.21
C LEU A 177 -3.73 -13.71 9.02
N TYR A 178 -4.79 -13.74 8.22
CA TYR A 178 -4.84 -14.50 6.98
C TYR A 178 -4.65 -13.57 5.78
N ARG A 179 -3.92 -14.06 4.76
CA ARG A 179 -3.74 -13.31 3.52
C ARG A 179 -5.07 -13.17 2.80
N VAL A 180 -5.38 -11.95 2.43
CA VAL A 180 -6.54 -11.57 1.62
C VAL A 180 -6.06 -11.19 0.23
N GLY A 181 -6.87 -11.54 -0.78
CA GLY A 181 -6.63 -11.22 -2.19
C GLY A 181 -5.92 -12.36 -2.92
N TYR A 182 -6.69 -13.00 -3.78
CA TYR A 182 -6.26 -13.97 -4.76
C TYR A 182 -6.67 -13.47 -6.13
N GLY A 183 -5.81 -13.69 -7.13
CA GLY A 183 -6.16 -13.50 -8.54
C GLY A 183 -6.65 -14.81 -9.12
N GLU A 184 -7.62 -14.73 -10.03
CA GLU A 184 -8.12 -15.84 -10.83
C GLU A 184 -8.14 -15.42 -12.28
N VAL A 185 -7.65 -16.30 -13.16
CA VAL A 185 -7.72 -16.16 -14.61
C VAL A 185 -8.06 -17.50 -15.24
N GLY A 186 -8.73 -17.49 -16.38
CA GLY A 186 -8.88 -18.69 -17.20
C GLY A 186 -7.55 -19.06 -17.87
N ILE A 187 -7.27 -20.34 -18.02
CA ILE A 187 -6.17 -20.83 -18.84
C ILE A 187 -6.43 -20.43 -20.29
N GLU A 188 -5.48 -19.77 -20.93
CA GLU A 188 -5.60 -19.37 -22.33
C GLU A 188 -5.36 -20.54 -23.29
N GLU A 189 -4.30 -21.30 -23.05
CA GLU A 189 -3.88 -22.43 -23.90
C GLU A 189 -3.23 -23.53 -23.06
N THR A 190 -3.41 -24.79 -23.49
CA THR A 190 -2.60 -25.91 -23.02
C THR A 190 -1.98 -26.65 -24.18
N ARG A 191 -0.69 -27.01 -24.07
CA ARG A 191 0.02 -27.76 -25.10
C ARG A 191 1.14 -28.65 -24.54
N TRP A 192 1.49 -29.71 -25.26
CA TRP A 192 2.65 -30.52 -24.97
C TRP A 192 3.92 -29.95 -25.63
N LEU A 193 4.98 -29.84 -24.85
CA LEU A 193 6.31 -29.45 -25.32
C LEU A 193 7.28 -30.60 -25.14
N PRO A 194 8.17 -30.88 -26.14
CA PRO A 194 9.14 -31.99 -26.07
C PRO A 194 10.23 -31.69 -25.03
N LYS A 195 10.91 -32.77 -24.62
CA LYS A 195 12.19 -32.67 -23.89
C LYS A 195 13.18 -31.79 -24.67
N GLY A 196 13.93 -30.95 -23.98
CA GLY A 196 14.88 -30.00 -24.56
C GLY A 196 14.29 -28.68 -25.01
N HIS A 197 12.97 -28.55 -25.05
CA HIS A 197 12.31 -27.25 -25.35
C HIS A 197 12.58 -26.25 -24.24
N THR A 198 12.76 -24.98 -24.62
CA THR A 198 13.01 -23.88 -23.68
C THR A 198 11.74 -23.08 -23.45
N VAL A 199 11.41 -22.81 -22.18
CA VAL A 199 10.23 -22.04 -21.76
C VAL A 199 10.67 -20.78 -21.00
N GLY A 200 10.05 -19.64 -21.30
CA GLY A 200 10.29 -18.35 -20.66
C GLY A 200 11.43 -17.56 -21.30
N SER A 201 11.30 -16.23 -21.31
CA SER A 201 12.26 -15.31 -21.93
C SER A 201 13.28 -14.77 -20.93
N ALA A 202 12.83 -14.18 -19.81
CA ALA A 202 13.70 -13.53 -18.84
C ALA A 202 14.50 -14.51 -17.97
N ARG A 203 14.02 -15.73 -17.82
CA ARG A 203 14.67 -16.81 -17.06
C ARG A 203 14.34 -18.15 -17.71
N PRO A 204 14.97 -18.47 -18.83
CA PRO A 204 14.63 -19.66 -19.60
C PRO A 204 14.89 -20.95 -18.80
N VAL A 205 13.97 -21.88 -18.93
CA VAL A 205 14.05 -23.22 -18.33
C VAL A 205 14.00 -24.24 -19.47
N VAL A 206 15.02 -25.08 -19.58
CA VAL A 206 15.04 -26.20 -20.50
C VAL A 206 14.27 -27.37 -19.89
N LEU A 207 13.30 -27.89 -20.60
CA LEU A 207 12.47 -29.02 -20.16
C LEU A 207 13.26 -30.31 -20.17
N ARG A 208 13.27 -31.03 -19.06
CA ARG A 208 14.02 -32.29 -18.90
C ARG A 208 13.24 -33.52 -19.35
N ARG A 209 11.92 -33.39 -19.51
CA ARG A 209 11.00 -34.42 -19.99
C ARG A 209 9.96 -33.75 -20.89
N PRO A 210 9.19 -34.53 -21.67
CA PRO A 210 7.99 -34.02 -22.29
C PRO A 210 7.09 -33.43 -21.22
N THR A 211 6.61 -32.20 -21.40
CA THR A 211 5.92 -31.44 -20.36
C THR A 211 4.67 -30.80 -20.99
N ARG A 212 3.54 -31.01 -20.36
CA ARG A 212 2.32 -30.26 -20.70
C ARG A 212 2.33 -28.92 -19.97
N VAL A 213 2.23 -27.84 -20.73
CA VAL A 213 2.24 -26.49 -20.18
C VAL A 213 0.86 -25.86 -20.36
N ALA A 214 0.55 -24.92 -19.45
CA ALA A 214 -0.58 -24.01 -19.59
C ALA A 214 -0.05 -22.58 -19.60
N VAL A 215 -0.62 -21.76 -20.49
CA VAL A 215 -0.39 -20.31 -20.56
C VAL A 215 -1.48 -19.59 -19.81
N LEU A 216 -1.09 -18.73 -18.89
CA LEU A 216 -2.00 -17.90 -18.10
C LEU A 216 -1.85 -16.44 -18.54
N PRO A 217 -2.93 -15.74 -18.90
CA PRO A 217 -2.91 -14.34 -19.34
C PRO A 217 -2.73 -13.38 -18.15
N VAL A 218 -1.64 -13.57 -17.40
CA VAL A 218 -1.31 -12.76 -16.23
C VAL A 218 0.20 -12.67 -16.02
N GLY A 219 0.67 -11.47 -15.74
CA GLY A 219 2.07 -11.21 -15.50
C GLY A 219 2.33 -10.12 -14.45
N TYR A 220 3.58 -9.64 -14.40
CA TYR A 220 3.94 -8.61 -13.42
C TYR A 220 3.26 -7.26 -13.69
N GLN A 221 2.83 -6.95 -14.92
CA GLN A 221 2.04 -5.74 -15.22
C GLN A 221 0.67 -5.77 -14.54
N ASN A 222 0.12 -6.96 -14.33
CA ASN A 222 -1.11 -7.17 -13.58
C ASN A 222 -0.88 -7.19 -12.06
N GLY A 223 0.37 -7.12 -11.62
CA GLY A 223 0.76 -7.23 -10.20
C GLY A 223 1.09 -8.65 -9.75
N PHE A 224 1.00 -9.64 -10.62
CA PHE A 224 1.36 -11.02 -10.28
C PHE A 224 2.87 -11.12 -10.01
N GLY A 225 3.21 -11.66 -8.86
CA GLY A 225 4.59 -11.80 -8.46
C GLY A 225 5.26 -10.50 -8.01
N VAL A 226 4.60 -9.36 -8.07
CA VAL A 226 5.08 -8.11 -7.51
C VAL A 226 5.03 -8.19 -5.99
N ALA A 227 6.15 -7.86 -5.35
CA ALA A 227 6.25 -7.80 -3.90
C ALA A 227 7.02 -6.56 -3.50
N ARG A 228 6.68 -5.99 -2.35
CA ARG A 228 7.48 -4.89 -1.77
C ARG A 228 8.92 -5.33 -1.59
N ALA A 229 9.86 -4.51 -2.03
CA ALA A 229 11.28 -4.72 -1.76
C ALA A 229 11.49 -4.74 -0.24
N GLN A 230 12.13 -5.79 0.25
CA GLN A 230 12.31 -5.99 1.69
C GLN A 230 13.77 -6.28 1.98
N GLY A 231 14.47 -5.30 2.54
CA GLY A 231 15.85 -5.40 2.97
C GLY A 231 16.86 -5.43 1.82
N SER A 232 18.06 -5.10 2.13
CA SER A 232 19.25 -5.15 1.29
C SER A 232 20.20 -6.23 1.83
N GLY A 233 21.10 -6.72 0.97
CA GLY A 233 22.12 -7.70 1.31
C GLY A 233 21.82 -9.13 0.84
N LEU A 234 22.86 -9.97 0.85
CA LEU A 234 22.87 -11.34 0.31
C LEU A 234 21.76 -12.23 0.89
N GLY A 235 21.49 -12.12 2.20
CA GLY A 235 20.43 -12.90 2.85
C GLY A 235 19.02 -12.49 2.42
N ALA A 236 18.81 -11.22 2.02
CA ALA A 236 17.55 -10.76 1.47
C ALA A 236 17.38 -11.26 0.02
N LEU A 237 18.46 -11.24 -0.77
CA LEU A 237 18.49 -11.79 -2.13
C LEU A 237 18.21 -13.29 -2.14
N LEU A 238 18.85 -14.05 -1.26
CA LEU A 238 18.62 -15.49 -1.15
C LEU A 238 17.17 -15.82 -0.76
N ARG A 239 16.62 -15.09 0.21
CA ARG A 239 15.21 -15.27 0.60
C ARG A 239 14.24 -14.93 -0.54
N ARG A 240 14.52 -13.87 -1.30
CA ARG A 240 13.72 -13.49 -2.48
C ARG A 240 13.78 -14.58 -3.55
N TRP A 241 14.96 -15.13 -3.79
CA TRP A 241 15.18 -16.21 -4.74
C TRP A 241 14.44 -17.49 -4.33
N LEU A 242 14.53 -17.90 -3.06
CA LEU A 242 13.79 -19.03 -2.52
C LEU A 242 12.28 -18.80 -2.56
N ALA A 243 11.80 -17.60 -2.22
CA ALA A 243 10.39 -17.23 -2.29
C ALA A 243 9.86 -17.27 -3.74
N ALA A 244 10.66 -16.80 -4.70
CA ALA A 244 10.31 -16.86 -6.12
C ALA A 244 10.19 -18.31 -6.63
N ARG A 245 11.05 -19.21 -6.16
CA ARG A 245 10.99 -20.65 -6.51
C ARG A 245 9.80 -21.38 -5.91
N ARG A 246 9.27 -20.90 -4.79
CA ARG A 246 8.11 -21.48 -4.10
C ARG A 246 6.77 -20.95 -4.59
N ARG A 247 6.77 -20.00 -5.53
CA ARG A 247 5.53 -19.48 -6.10
C ARG A 247 4.86 -20.58 -6.91
N THR A 248 3.62 -20.84 -6.63
CA THR A 248 2.78 -21.80 -7.32
C THR A 248 1.45 -21.17 -7.67
N VAL A 249 0.88 -21.62 -8.75
CA VAL A 249 -0.51 -21.37 -9.13
C VAL A 249 -1.34 -22.60 -8.75
N ARG A 250 -2.60 -22.45 -8.49
CA ARG A 250 -3.53 -23.56 -8.32
C ARG A 250 -4.42 -23.63 -9.54
N VAL A 251 -4.37 -24.74 -10.24
CA VAL A 251 -5.26 -25.06 -11.37
C VAL A 251 -6.22 -26.13 -10.90
N ASN A 252 -7.52 -25.88 -10.95
CA ASN A 252 -8.54 -26.77 -10.42
C ASN A 252 -8.22 -27.24 -8.97
N GLY A 253 -7.74 -26.29 -8.11
CA GLY A 253 -7.37 -26.55 -6.72
C GLY A 253 -6.00 -27.22 -6.52
N GLN A 254 -5.38 -27.78 -7.56
CA GLN A 254 -4.11 -28.48 -7.48
C GLN A 254 -2.92 -27.52 -7.80
N ARG A 255 -1.77 -27.75 -7.18
CA ARG A 255 -0.61 -26.89 -7.37
C ARG A 255 0.09 -27.13 -8.70
N ALA A 256 0.22 -26.09 -9.50
CA ALA A 256 1.00 -26.05 -10.72
C ALA A 256 2.28 -25.22 -10.50
N ARG A 257 3.41 -25.71 -11.01
CA ARG A 257 4.70 -25.03 -10.90
C ARG A 257 4.85 -24.00 -12.03
N ILE A 258 5.29 -22.79 -11.70
CA ILE A 258 5.66 -21.78 -12.70
C ILE A 258 6.97 -22.21 -13.37
N LEU A 259 6.98 -22.23 -14.69
CA LEU A 259 8.15 -22.49 -15.53
C LEU A 259 8.81 -21.15 -15.92
N GLY A 260 10.08 -21.01 -15.59
CA GLY A 260 10.80 -19.78 -15.86
C GLY A 260 10.48 -18.64 -14.88
N ALA A 261 10.35 -17.44 -15.41
CA ALA A 261 9.94 -16.24 -14.68
C ALA A 261 8.47 -15.91 -14.99
N ILE A 262 7.84 -15.15 -14.10
CA ILE A 262 6.58 -14.48 -14.42
C ILE A 262 6.87 -13.45 -15.49
N GLY A 263 6.19 -13.52 -16.63
CA GLY A 263 6.34 -12.60 -17.75
C GLY A 263 5.64 -11.27 -17.50
N ALA A 264 5.65 -10.41 -18.52
CA ALA A 264 5.02 -9.09 -18.43
C ALA A 264 3.49 -9.21 -18.31
N ILE A 265 2.88 -9.99 -19.20
CA ILE A 265 1.43 -10.19 -19.34
C ILE A 265 1.03 -11.67 -19.28
N GLU A 266 1.98 -12.57 -19.39
CA GLU A 266 1.75 -14.01 -19.45
C GLU A 266 2.65 -14.78 -18.46
N THR A 267 2.17 -15.92 -18.00
CA THR A 267 2.93 -16.84 -17.14
C THR A 267 2.69 -18.27 -17.58
N VAL A 268 3.77 -19.04 -17.74
CA VAL A 268 3.68 -20.45 -18.13
C VAL A 268 3.82 -21.33 -16.90
N VAL A 269 2.94 -22.33 -16.76
CA VAL A 269 2.91 -23.28 -15.65
C VAL A 269 2.98 -24.72 -16.16
N ASP A 270 3.61 -25.61 -15.38
CA ASP A 270 3.64 -27.05 -15.63
C ASP A 270 2.33 -27.69 -15.15
N VAL A 271 1.59 -28.25 -16.08
CA VAL A 271 0.32 -28.96 -15.83
C VAL A 271 0.36 -30.41 -16.31
N THR A 272 1.57 -30.99 -16.42
CA THR A 272 1.79 -32.35 -16.95
C THR A 272 0.89 -33.38 -16.25
N ASP A 273 0.83 -33.31 -14.95
CA ASP A 273 0.15 -34.28 -14.11
C ASP A 273 -1.25 -33.79 -13.66
N LEU A 274 -1.75 -32.70 -14.27
CA LEU A 274 -3.02 -32.08 -13.94
C LEU A 274 -4.06 -32.28 -15.07
N LYS A 275 -5.30 -32.55 -14.67
CA LYS A 275 -6.43 -32.52 -15.61
C LYS A 275 -6.95 -31.09 -15.71
N CYS A 276 -6.69 -30.43 -16.82
CA CYS A 276 -7.14 -29.08 -17.11
C CYS A 276 -7.23 -28.82 -18.62
N SER A 277 -7.99 -27.80 -18.99
CA SER A 277 -8.18 -27.36 -20.37
C SER A 277 -8.16 -25.84 -20.44
N ALA A 278 -8.14 -25.27 -21.64
CA ALA A 278 -8.35 -23.84 -21.82
C ALA A 278 -9.71 -23.44 -21.22
N GLY A 279 -9.75 -22.30 -20.57
CA GLY A 279 -10.91 -21.81 -19.80
C GLY A 279 -10.95 -22.22 -18.33
N ASP A 280 -10.23 -23.26 -17.93
CA ASP A 280 -10.23 -23.70 -16.53
C ASP A 280 -9.58 -22.64 -15.61
N PRO A 281 -10.07 -22.49 -14.36
CA PRO A 281 -9.59 -21.46 -13.46
C PRO A 281 -8.21 -21.75 -12.91
N ALA A 282 -7.36 -20.74 -12.99
CA ALA A 282 -6.04 -20.72 -12.38
C ALA A 282 -6.00 -19.62 -11.29
N VAL A 283 -5.82 -20.03 -10.03
CA VAL A 283 -5.83 -19.15 -8.85
C VAL A 283 -4.40 -18.96 -8.34
N PHE A 284 -4.04 -17.73 -8.01
CA PHE A 284 -2.71 -17.38 -7.54
C PHE A 284 -2.75 -16.29 -6.47
N ASP A 285 -1.70 -16.24 -5.65
CA ASP A 285 -1.56 -15.18 -4.63
C ASP A 285 -1.16 -13.86 -5.31
N ILE A 286 -1.94 -12.82 -5.07
CA ILE A 286 -1.66 -11.45 -5.54
C ILE A 286 -1.91 -10.45 -4.42
N ASP A 287 -1.05 -9.45 -4.30
CA ASP A 287 -1.30 -8.36 -3.37
C ASP A 287 -2.33 -7.39 -3.99
N PRO A 288 -3.50 -7.21 -3.36
CA PRO A 288 -4.57 -6.36 -3.89
C PRO A 288 -4.14 -4.90 -4.15
N LEU A 289 -3.08 -4.43 -3.47
CA LEU A 289 -2.53 -3.09 -3.69
C LEU A 289 -1.83 -2.94 -5.05
N TYR A 290 -1.36 -4.04 -5.62
CA TYR A 290 -0.69 -4.05 -6.93
C TYR A 290 -1.53 -4.68 -8.03
N ALA A 291 -2.67 -5.28 -7.70
CA ALA A 291 -3.57 -5.90 -8.67
C ALA A 291 -4.14 -4.87 -9.64
N ARG A 292 -3.93 -5.09 -10.95
CA ARG A 292 -4.40 -4.23 -12.04
C ARG A 292 -5.03 -5.07 -13.14
N GLY A 293 -6.09 -4.55 -13.77
CA GLY A 293 -6.77 -5.23 -14.86
C GLY A 293 -7.67 -6.39 -14.43
N PHE A 294 -8.04 -6.47 -13.15
CA PHE A 294 -8.97 -7.46 -12.61
C PHE A 294 -10.30 -6.81 -12.22
N VAL A 295 -11.39 -7.53 -12.45
CA VAL A 295 -12.66 -7.25 -11.81
C VAL A 295 -12.54 -7.71 -10.35
N ARG A 296 -12.99 -6.91 -9.40
CA ARG A 296 -12.91 -7.23 -7.98
C ARG A 296 -14.23 -7.83 -7.51
N GLU A 297 -14.15 -9.02 -6.96
CA GLU A 297 -15.24 -9.68 -6.27
C GLU A 297 -14.90 -9.80 -4.78
N TYR A 298 -15.87 -9.50 -3.94
CA TYR A 298 -15.78 -9.64 -2.49
C TYR A 298 -16.64 -10.83 -2.07
N ARG A 299 -15.99 -11.86 -1.52
CA ARG A 299 -16.64 -13.09 -1.04
C ARG A 299 -16.53 -13.21 0.47
#